data_c71365498ee550e03c02ef09e6a786e3
#
_entry.id   c71365498ee550e03c02ef09e6a786e3
#
_cell.length_a   1.000
_cell.length_b   1.000
_cell.length_c   1.000
_cell.angle_alpha   90.00
_cell.angle_beta   90.00
_cell.angle_gamma   90.00
#
_symmetry.space_group_name_H-M   'P 1'
#
loop_
_entity.id
_entity.type
_entity.pdbx_description
1 polymer ?
#
loop_
_entity_poly.entity_id
_entity_poly.type
_entity_poly.pdbx_seq_one_letter_code
_entity_poly.pdbx_strand_id
1 'polypeptide(L)'
;VGYRLFNQKGLTTQISKRVEVLSSAVPGKKKNIHNIYVMNISISLTPETIPIIETLEILQNYKSIEDINNTALAAYMKDFARHYADEATVYVLKNRKYKKSTIAFLESFLNYFKVENTLNQFLSSLSSYAIPDIEEFYKSVL
;
A
#
# COMPACT_ATOMS: atom_id res chain seq x y z
N VAL A 1 -7.01 -8.67 24.21
CA VAL A 1 -5.72 -7.98 24.05
C VAL A 1 -4.70 -8.87 23.35
N GLY A 2 -4.55 -10.12 23.80
CA GLY A 2 -3.63 -11.06 23.19
C GLY A 2 -3.98 -11.40 21.74
N TYR A 3 -5.27 -11.55 21.46
CA TYR A 3 -5.75 -11.85 20.10
C TYR A 3 -5.43 -10.71 19.13
N ARG A 4 -5.65 -9.48 19.59
CA ARG A 4 -5.37 -8.30 18.76
C ARG A 4 -3.87 -8.19 18.46
N LEU A 5 -3.03 -8.44 19.45
CA LEU A 5 -1.58 -8.41 19.29
C LEU A 5 -1.13 -9.50 18.30
N PHE A 6 -1.71 -10.68 18.39
CA PHE A 6 -1.41 -11.78 17.46
C PHE A 6 -1.75 -11.39 16.02
N ASN A 7 -2.91 -10.78 15.81
CA ASN A 7 -3.33 -10.32 14.47
C ASN A 7 -2.39 -9.24 13.92
N GLN A 8 -1.92 -8.33 14.77
CA GLN A 8 -0.96 -7.31 14.37
C GLN A 8 0.37 -7.93 13.93
N LYS A 9 0.85 -8.93 14.66
CA LYS A 9 2.08 -9.64 14.29
C LYS A 9 1.93 -10.41 12.97
N GLY A 10 0.79 -11.05 12.78
CA GLY A 10 0.50 -11.76 11.54
C GLY A 10 0.48 -10.82 10.33
N LEU A 11 -0.17 -9.67 10.46
CA LEU A 11 -0.20 -8.66 9.43
C LEU A 11 1.21 -8.13 9.13
N THR A 12 1.97 -7.82 10.17
CA THR A 12 3.35 -7.33 10.04
C THR A 12 4.21 -8.31 9.26
N THR A 13 4.08 -9.59 9.54
CA THR A 13 4.84 -10.64 8.85
C THR A 13 4.48 -10.70 7.36
N GLN A 14 3.21 -10.61 7.03
CA GLN A 14 2.76 -10.60 5.64
C GLN A 14 3.31 -9.41 4.88
N ILE A 15 3.22 -8.22 5.47
CA ILE A 15 3.73 -6.99 4.86
C ILE A 15 5.24 -7.07 4.67
N SER A 16 5.96 -7.58 5.66
CA SER A 16 7.41 -7.74 5.56
C SER A 16 7.79 -8.68 4.42
N LYS A 17 7.07 -9.79 4.25
CA LYS A 17 7.31 -10.72 3.14
C LYS A 17 7.08 -10.06 1.79
N ARG A 18 6.00 -9.28 1.66
CA ARG A 18 5.73 -8.56 0.42
C ARG A 18 6.83 -7.56 0.10
N VAL A 19 7.27 -6.81 1.10
CA VAL A 19 8.37 -5.87 0.93
C VAL A 19 9.65 -6.58 0.52
N GLU A 20 9.95 -7.75 1.08
CA GLU A 20 11.10 -8.55 0.71
C GLU A 20 11.05 -8.99 -0.76
N VAL A 21 9.89 -9.38 -1.23
CA VAL A 21 9.70 -9.78 -2.63
C VAL A 21 9.86 -8.58 -3.56
N LEU A 22 9.37 -7.41 -3.15
CA LEU A 22 9.41 -6.20 -3.97
C LEU A 22 10.75 -5.50 -3.95
N SER A 23 11.62 -5.83 -3.01
CA SER A 23 12.87 -5.14 -2.77
C SER A 23 14.02 -6.14 -2.66
N SER A 24 15.22 -5.72 -3.08
CA SER A 24 16.46 -6.41 -2.78
C SER A 24 17.08 -5.86 -1.50
N ALA A 25 16.24 -5.40 -0.57
CA ALA A 25 16.63 -4.60 0.57
C ALA A 25 17.63 -5.25 1.51
N VAL A 26 18.49 -4.40 2.05
CA VAL A 26 19.44 -4.75 3.11
C VAL A 26 18.65 -5.04 4.41
N PRO A 27 19.06 -6.03 5.23
CA PRO A 27 18.34 -6.38 6.46
C PRO A 27 17.99 -5.22 7.40
N GLY A 28 18.85 -4.20 7.46
CA GLY A 28 18.60 -3.03 8.30
C GLY A 28 17.33 -2.25 7.92
N LYS A 29 17.01 -2.20 6.64
CA LYS A 29 15.81 -1.52 6.15
C LYS A 29 14.56 -2.28 6.51
N LYS A 30 14.62 -3.60 6.57
CA LYS A 30 13.51 -4.45 7.01
C LYS A 30 13.08 -4.10 8.42
N LYS A 31 14.02 -3.81 9.31
CA LYS A 31 13.71 -3.43 10.69
C LYS A 31 12.91 -2.15 10.78
N ASN A 32 13.27 -1.15 9.98
CA ASN A 32 12.55 0.13 9.96
C ASN A 32 11.12 -0.05 9.46
N ILE A 33 10.94 -0.84 8.42
CA ILE A 33 9.62 -1.14 7.87
C ILE A 33 8.80 -1.90 8.91
N HIS A 34 9.41 -2.86 9.60
CA HIS A 34 8.77 -3.65 10.64
C HIS A 34 8.22 -2.76 11.76
N ASN A 35 8.99 -1.78 12.20
CA ASN A 35 8.57 -0.87 13.25
C ASN A 35 7.37 -0.04 12.85
N ILE A 36 7.27 0.37 11.58
CA ILE A 36 6.13 1.11 11.07
C ILE A 36 4.87 0.26 11.11
N TYR A 37 4.96 -1.00 10.74
CA TYR A 37 3.80 -1.88 10.62
C TYR A 37 3.25 -2.34 11.97
N VAL A 38 4.05 -2.37 12.99
CA VAL A 38 3.61 -2.74 14.34
C VAL A 38 2.74 -1.65 14.97
N MET A 39 2.78 -0.43 14.41
CA MET A 39 2.01 0.67 14.96
C MET A 39 0.52 0.50 14.71
N ASN A 40 -0.17 0.40 15.79
CA ASN A 40 -1.59 0.65 16.03
C ASN A 40 -2.57 0.37 14.89
N ILE A 41 -3.05 -0.84 14.81
CA ILE A 41 -4.10 -1.21 13.88
C ILE A 41 -5.43 -1.21 14.65
N SER A 42 -6.27 -0.22 14.39
CA SER A 42 -7.54 -0.03 15.07
C SER A 42 -8.74 -0.57 14.28
N ILE A 43 -8.49 -1.31 13.20
CA ILE A 43 -9.54 -1.83 12.32
C ILE A 43 -9.54 -3.35 12.32
N SER A 44 -10.67 -3.92 11.90
CA SER A 44 -10.80 -5.38 11.77
C SER A 44 -9.90 -5.90 10.66
N LEU A 45 -9.10 -6.91 10.99
CA LEU A 45 -8.25 -7.58 10.02
C LEU A 45 -9.05 -8.74 9.42
N THR A 46 -9.44 -8.59 8.18
CA THR A 46 -10.22 -9.59 7.45
C THR A 46 -9.48 -9.94 6.15
N PRO A 47 -9.84 -11.04 5.49
CA PRO A 47 -9.27 -11.35 4.18
C PRO A 47 -9.45 -10.23 3.16
N GLU A 48 -10.45 -9.37 3.37
CA GLU A 48 -10.70 -8.23 2.48
C GLU A 48 -9.82 -7.02 2.81
N THR A 49 -9.62 -6.74 4.10
CA THR A 49 -8.88 -5.54 4.54
C THR A 49 -7.37 -5.75 4.54
N ILE A 50 -6.89 -6.94 4.79
CA ILE A 50 -5.45 -7.22 4.86
C ILE A 50 -4.71 -6.83 3.57
N PRO A 51 -5.15 -7.25 2.38
CA PRO A 51 -4.46 -6.84 1.15
C PRO A 51 -4.48 -5.34 0.92
N ILE A 52 -5.53 -4.65 1.35
CA ILE A 52 -5.65 -3.20 1.22
C ILE A 52 -4.62 -2.51 2.10
N ILE A 53 -4.54 -2.92 3.37
CA ILE A 53 -3.57 -2.36 4.32
C ILE A 53 -2.15 -2.64 3.83
N GLU A 54 -1.89 -3.86 3.39
CA GLU A 54 -0.60 -4.28 2.84
C GLU A 54 -0.18 -3.36 1.68
N THR A 55 -1.09 -3.13 0.73
CA THR A 55 -0.83 -2.29 -0.42
C THR A 55 -0.55 -0.85 -0.02
N LEU A 56 -1.38 -0.29 0.88
CA LEU A 56 -1.19 1.08 1.35
C LEU A 56 0.14 1.26 2.08
N GLU A 57 0.53 0.27 2.90
CA GLU A 57 1.82 0.33 3.59
C GLU A 57 2.99 0.28 2.61
N ILE A 58 2.91 -0.57 1.59
CA ILE A 58 3.94 -0.64 0.56
C ILE A 58 4.06 0.70 -0.15
N LEU A 59 2.95 1.29 -0.58
CA LEU A 59 2.96 2.55 -1.31
C LEU A 59 3.42 3.71 -0.42
N GLN A 60 3.03 3.72 0.86
CA GLN A 60 3.45 4.76 1.78
C GLN A 60 4.95 4.75 2.03
N ASN A 61 5.55 3.57 2.00
CA ASN A 61 6.98 3.40 2.25
C ASN A 61 7.80 3.29 0.96
N TYR A 62 7.18 3.48 -0.19
CA TYR A 62 7.83 3.29 -1.49
C TYR A 62 9.14 4.07 -1.61
N LYS A 63 9.13 5.34 -1.23
CA LYS A 63 10.31 6.21 -1.36
C LYS A 63 11.42 5.87 -0.38
N SER A 64 11.10 5.21 0.73
CA SER A 64 12.10 4.82 1.72
C SER A 64 12.69 3.43 1.45
N ILE A 65 12.17 2.71 0.46
CA ILE A 65 12.72 1.43 0.01
C ILE A 65 13.60 1.71 -1.19
N GLU A 66 14.92 1.94 -0.97
CA GLU A 66 15.84 2.36 -2.03
C GLU A 66 15.94 1.36 -3.18
N ASP A 67 15.93 0.07 -2.88
CA ASP A 67 16.14 -0.98 -3.87
C ASP A 67 14.86 -1.75 -4.17
N ILE A 68 13.73 -1.06 -4.24
CA ILE A 68 12.46 -1.70 -4.52
C ILE A 68 12.48 -2.36 -5.91
N ASN A 69 11.97 -3.58 -5.98
CA ASN A 69 11.82 -4.28 -7.24
C ASN A 69 10.57 -3.76 -7.96
N ASN A 70 10.78 -2.82 -8.88
CA ASN A 70 9.68 -2.17 -9.59
C ASN A 70 8.92 -3.14 -10.50
N THR A 71 9.57 -4.15 -11.05
CA THR A 71 8.89 -5.17 -11.85
C THR A 71 7.91 -5.97 -11.01
N ALA A 72 8.33 -6.36 -9.80
CA ALA A 72 7.46 -7.07 -8.87
C ALA A 72 6.32 -6.17 -8.38
N LEU A 73 6.59 -4.90 -8.10
CA LEU A 73 5.56 -3.96 -7.69
C LEU A 73 4.53 -3.74 -8.81
N ALA A 74 4.99 -3.61 -10.04
CA ALA A 74 4.11 -3.43 -11.19
C ALA A 74 3.12 -4.60 -11.31
N ALA A 75 3.63 -5.83 -11.19
CA ALA A 75 2.79 -7.04 -11.24
C ALA A 75 1.84 -7.11 -10.05
N TYR A 76 2.33 -6.77 -8.87
CA TYR A 76 1.53 -6.76 -7.65
C TYR A 76 0.36 -5.77 -7.76
N MET A 77 0.61 -4.56 -8.23
CA MET A 77 -0.43 -3.54 -8.36
C MET A 77 -1.45 -3.89 -9.44
N LYS A 78 -1.02 -4.53 -10.51
CA LYS A 78 -1.94 -5.00 -11.54
C LYS A 78 -2.90 -6.04 -10.98
N ASP A 79 -2.39 -6.99 -10.20
CA ASP A 79 -3.21 -8.00 -9.54
C ASP A 79 -4.14 -7.38 -8.51
N PHE A 80 -3.63 -6.45 -7.71
CA PHE A 80 -4.43 -5.75 -6.72
C PHE A 80 -5.61 -5.00 -7.39
N ALA A 81 -5.35 -4.32 -8.50
CA ALA A 81 -6.37 -3.58 -9.23
C ALA A 81 -7.49 -4.50 -9.75
N ARG A 82 -7.14 -5.71 -10.16
CA ARG A 82 -8.12 -6.70 -10.63
C ARG A 82 -9.11 -7.12 -9.56
N HIS A 83 -8.68 -7.10 -8.30
CA HIS A 83 -9.48 -7.55 -7.17
C HIS A 83 -9.87 -6.39 -6.24
N TYR A 84 -9.79 -5.17 -6.75
CA TYR A 84 -10.04 -3.98 -5.96
C TYR A 84 -11.47 -3.94 -5.43
N ALA A 85 -11.61 -3.61 -4.14
CA ALA A 85 -12.90 -3.45 -3.48
C ALA A 85 -12.96 -2.05 -2.87
N ASP A 86 -13.76 -1.17 -3.48
CA ASP A 86 -13.81 0.24 -3.08
C ASP A 86 -14.37 0.44 -1.67
N GLU A 87 -15.46 -0.26 -1.34
CA GLU A 87 -16.06 -0.14 -0.01
C GLU A 87 -15.10 -0.52 1.10
N ALA A 88 -14.37 -1.62 0.91
CA ALA A 88 -13.40 -2.08 1.90
C ALA A 88 -12.24 -1.09 2.02
N THR A 89 -11.80 -0.52 0.89
CA THR A 89 -10.73 0.48 0.89
C THR A 89 -11.17 1.76 1.60
N VAL A 90 -12.37 2.23 1.33
CA VAL A 90 -12.93 3.40 2.01
C VAL A 90 -13.01 3.15 3.52
N TYR A 91 -13.44 1.96 3.93
CA TYR A 91 -13.50 1.59 5.34
C TYR A 91 -12.10 1.69 5.99
N VAL A 92 -11.07 1.14 5.32
CA VAL A 92 -9.70 1.21 5.82
C VAL A 92 -9.24 2.66 5.95
N LEU A 93 -9.48 3.47 4.94
CA LEU A 93 -9.03 4.87 4.91
C LEU A 93 -9.76 5.75 5.93
N LYS A 94 -10.99 5.40 6.29
CA LYS A 94 -11.73 6.10 7.34
C LYS A 94 -11.26 5.73 8.75
N ASN A 95 -10.70 4.56 8.91
CA ASN A 95 -10.33 4.02 10.23
C ASN A 95 -8.83 3.97 10.47
N ARG A 96 -8.01 4.23 9.47
CA ARG A 96 -6.57 4.26 9.58
C ARG A 96 -6.03 5.43 8.77
N LYS A 97 -5.13 6.18 9.37
CA LYS A 97 -4.61 7.40 8.76
C LYS A 97 -3.43 7.12 7.84
N TYR A 98 -3.57 7.48 6.58
CA TYR A 98 -2.50 7.44 5.59
C TYR A 98 -2.26 8.82 5.03
N LYS A 99 -1.05 9.06 4.50
CA LYS A 99 -0.73 10.33 3.85
C LYS A 99 -1.59 10.46 2.59
N LYS A 100 -2.01 11.68 2.30
CA LYS A 100 -2.80 11.93 1.08
C LYS A 100 -2.02 11.57 -0.18
N SER A 101 -0.71 11.76 -0.18
CA SER A 101 0.14 11.33 -1.30
C SER A 101 0.09 9.81 -1.52
N THR A 102 -0.02 9.03 -0.44
CA THR A 102 -0.17 7.58 -0.54
C THR A 102 -1.50 7.22 -1.20
N ILE A 103 -2.57 7.88 -0.80
CA ILE A 103 -3.90 7.66 -1.38
C ILE A 103 -3.91 8.07 -2.85
N ALA A 104 -3.28 9.20 -3.18
CA ALA A 104 -3.17 9.66 -4.56
C ALA A 104 -2.36 8.67 -5.41
N PHE A 105 -1.33 8.07 -4.85
CA PHE A 105 -0.51 7.07 -5.52
C PHE A 105 -1.35 5.83 -5.85
N LEU A 106 -2.13 5.35 -4.87
CA LEU A 106 -3.05 4.23 -5.11
C LEU A 106 -4.08 4.59 -6.18
N GLU A 107 -4.68 5.77 -6.08
CA GLU A 107 -5.65 6.23 -7.07
C GLU A 107 -5.05 6.24 -8.48
N SER A 108 -3.81 6.68 -8.62
CA SER A 108 -3.15 6.75 -9.92
C SER A 108 -2.97 5.35 -10.55
N PHE A 109 -2.67 4.33 -9.74
CA PHE A 109 -2.63 2.96 -10.23
C PHE A 109 -4.01 2.49 -10.69
N LEU A 110 -5.04 2.74 -9.88
CA LEU A 110 -6.39 2.32 -10.21
C LEU A 110 -6.88 3.00 -11.49
N ASN A 111 -6.62 4.29 -11.64
CA ASN A 111 -7.01 5.04 -12.83
C ASN A 111 -6.26 4.55 -14.07
N TYR A 112 -4.98 4.20 -13.91
CA TYR A 112 -4.19 3.64 -15.01
C TYR A 112 -4.83 2.35 -15.55
N PHE A 113 -5.33 1.50 -14.65
CA PHE A 113 -5.99 0.25 -15.03
C PHE A 113 -7.49 0.43 -15.29
N LYS A 114 -7.99 1.67 -15.26
CA LYS A 114 -9.40 2.02 -15.51
C LYS A 114 -10.35 1.34 -14.51
N VAL A 115 -9.93 1.27 -13.26
CA VAL A 115 -10.74 0.72 -12.17
C VAL A 115 -11.47 1.87 -11.47
N GLU A 116 -12.79 1.80 -11.45
CA GLU A 116 -13.60 2.81 -10.77
C GLU A 116 -13.32 2.81 -9.28
N ASN A 117 -13.19 4.00 -8.70
CA ASN A 117 -12.92 4.15 -7.28
C ASN A 117 -13.44 5.52 -6.80
N THR A 118 -13.61 5.66 -5.50
CA THR A 118 -14.07 6.89 -4.88
C THR A 118 -12.99 7.53 -4.01
N LEU A 119 -11.72 7.27 -4.29
CA LEU A 119 -10.60 7.75 -3.47
C LEU A 119 -10.43 9.26 -3.52
N ASN A 120 -10.96 9.92 -4.55
CA ASN A 120 -10.91 11.37 -4.64
C ASN A 120 -11.58 12.08 -3.47
N GLN A 121 -12.49 11.40 -2.76
CA GLN A 121 -13.13 11.99 -1.57
C GLN A 121 -12.13 12.26 -0.44
N PHE A 122 -10.98 11.59 -0.46
CA PHE A 122 -9.94 11.79 0.55
C PHE A 122 -8.87 12.79 0.10
N LEU A 123 -8.97 13.31 -1.11
CA LEU A 123 -7.97 14.16 -1.72
C LEU A 123 -8.54 15.57 -1.97
N SER A 124 -7.63 16.55 -2.06
CA SER A 124 -8.02 17.92 -2.39
C SER A 124 -7.83 18.17 -3.87
N SER A 125 -8.86 18.72 -4.53
CA SER A 125 -8.78 19.10 -5.94
C SER A 125 -7.80 20.28 -6.16
N LEU A 126 -7.48 21.01 -5.09
CA LEU A 126 -6.58 22.16 -5.17
C LEU A 126 -5.13 21.81 -4.88
N SER A 127 -4.87 20.57 -4.46
CA SER A 127 -3.52 20.13 -4.11
C SER A 127 -2.96 19.22 -5.19
N SER A 128 -1.64 19.32 -5.40
CA SER A 128 -0.90 18.36 -6.20
C SER A 128 -0.04 17.52 -5.27
N TYR A 129 0.17 16.28 -5.65
CA TYR A 129 0.91 15.33 -4.81
C TYR A 129 2.15 14.84 -5.56
N ALA A 130 3.27 14.76 -4.84
CA ALA A 130 4.54 14.29 -5.39
C ALA A 130 4.53 12.76 -5.45
N ILE A 131 4.00 12.22 -6.54
CA ILE A 131 3.91 10.77 -6.77
C ILE A 131 4.54 10.44 -8.12
N PRO A 132 5.01 9.20 -8.30
CA PRO A 132 5.55 8.78 -9.59
C PRO A 132 4.49 8.83 -10.70
N ASP A 133 4.93 9.14 -11.92
CA ASP A 133 4.06 9.04 -13.09
C ASP A 133 3.88 7.56 -13.42
N ILE A 134 2.65 7.08 -13.37
CA ILE A 134 2.36 5.65 -13.53
C ILE A 134 2.65 5.16 -14.94
N GLU A 135 2.39 5.98 -15.96
CA GLU A 135 2.71 5.58 -17.34
C GLU A 135 4.22 5.38 -17.50
N GLU A 136 5.02 6.31 -16.99
CA GLU A 136 6.47 6.19 -17.04
C GLU A 136 6.95 5.00 -16.21
N PHE A 137 6.35 4.78 -15.05
CA PHE A 137 6.66 3.64 -14.21
C PHE A 137 6.47 2.33 -14.96
N TYR A 138 5.32 2.13 -15.63
CA TYR A 138 5.07 0.90 -16.38
C TYR A 138 5.96 0.77 -17.62
N LYS A 139 6.29 1.87 -18.27
CA LYS A 139 7.25 1.85 -19.39
C LYS A 139 8.63 1.37 -18.94
N SER A 140 9.04 1.76 -17.73
CA SER A 140 10.38 1.42 -17.23
C SER A 140 10.52 -0.06 -16.86
N VAL A 141 9.43 -0.76 -16.62
CA VAL A 141 9.47 -2.18 -16.21
C VAL A 141 9.01 -3.15 -17.32
N LEU A 142 8.58 -2.63 -18.44
CA LEU A 142 8.25 -3.44 -19.62
C LEU A 142 9.48 -3.53 -20.57
#